data_a86d39618c809af263b89286ec37b1ab
#
_entry.id   a86d39618c809af263b89286ec37b1ab
#
_cell.length_a   1.000
_cell.length_b   1.000
_cell.length_c   1.000
_cell.angle_alpha   90.00
_cell.angle_beta   90.00
_cell.angle_gamma   90.00
#
_symmetry.space_group_name_H-M   'P 1'
#
loop_
_entity.id
_entity.type
_entity.pdbx_description
1 polymer ?
#
loop_
_entity_poly.entity_id
_entity_poly.type
_entity_poly.pdbx_seq_one_letter_code
_entity_poly.pdbx_strand_id
1 'polypeptide(L)'
;ARAGALVLKPCCGQSGIGFYRVSADGVIQNENGDVLDPATMTSGVFAYTHRYADHGYLAQPALAPHADVVSLTGLTTLSALRVVTAYRHGHEHTRPARLKIPAPGRLTDNFHGGVWGTLATGVDLANGRLSELVGLFRPGNELVIERRAQHPISGHTIAGRELPLWREAIDLAHRAHALHPRTATLAWDVVLSTAGCVIIDGNTRWGVGAGQACLGEGLRPTLARLFPEYWG
;
A
#
# COMPACT_ATOMS: atom_id res chain seq x y z
N ALA A 1 22.67 12.40 -19.30
CA ALA A 1 22.05 12.36 -17.96
C ALA A 1 22.09 10.92 -17.48
N ARG A 2 22.61 10.64 -16.26
CA ARG A 2 22.48 9.31 -15.66
C ARG A 2 20.98 9.06 -15.41
N ALA A 3 20.48 7.92 -15.86
CA ALA A 3 19.11 7.53 -15.53
C ALA A 3 18.98 7.46 -14.00
N GLY A 4 17.91 8.02 -13.45
CA GLY A 4 17.57 7.83 -12.04
C GLY A 4 17.21 6.37 -11.73
N ALA A 5 16.99 6.04 -10.47
CA ALA A 5 16.51 4.72 -10.10
C ALA A 5 15.15 4.42 -10.76
N LEU A 6 14.97 3.17 -11.20
CA LEU A 6 13.74 2.68 -11.83
C LEU A 6 13.08 1.58 -11.01
N VAL A 7 11.79 1.44 -11.20
CA VAL A 7 10.98 0.33 -10.69
C VAL A 7 10.38 -0.40 -11.88
N LEU A 8 10.52 -1.71 -11.89
CA LEU A 8 9.85 -2.61 -12.83
C LEU A 8 8.77 -3.37 -12.05
N LYS A 9 7.55 -3.37 -12.55
CA LYS A 9 6.46 -4.13 -11.94
C LYS A 9 5.54 -4.70 -13.01
N PRO A 10 4.90 -5.86 -12.77
CA PRO A 10 3.92 -6.42 -13.67
C PRO A 10 2.74 -5.45 -13.86
N CYS A 11 2.18 -5.36 -15.07
CA CYS A 11 0.94 -4.63 -15.33
C CYS A 11 -0.26 -5.22 -14.59
N CYS A 12 -0.24 -6.54 -14.37
CA CYS A 12 -1.23 -7.26 -13.59
C CYS A 12 -0.52 -8.16 -12.60
N GLY A 13 -0.96 -8.18 -11.36
CA GLY A 13 -0.32 -8.98 -10.31
C GLY A 13 -0.91 -8.70 -8.95
N GLN A 14 -0.36 -9.35 -7.95
CA GLN A 14 -0.76 -9.15 -6.56
C GLN A 14 0.45 -9.34 -5.63
N SER A 15 0.38 -8.78 -4.46
CA SER A 15 1.33 -9.04 -3.38
C SER A 15 2.77 -8.60 -3.67
N GLY A 16 3.00 -7.75 -4.67
CA GLY A 16 4.33 -7.27 -5.05
C GLY A 16 5.23 -8.31 -5.72
N ILE A 17 4.70 -9.48 -6.06
CA ILE A 17 5.45 -10.53 -6.74
C ILE A 17 5.87 -10.04 -8.13
N GLY A 18 7.15 -10.24 -8.47
CA GLY A 18 7.71 -9.79 -9.75
C GLY A 18 8.09 -8.30 -9.77
N PHE A 19 8.10 -7.65 -8.61
CA PHE A 19 8.61 -6.29 -8.48
C PHE A 19 10.14 -6.30 -8.47
N TYR A 20 10.75 -5.36 -9.20
CA TYR A 20 12.19 -5.12 -9.18
C TYR A 20 12.47 -3.62 -9.07
N ARG A 21 13.53 -3.29 -8.35
CA ARG A 21 14.11 -1.95 -8.30
C ARG A 21 15.50 -1.99 -8.89
N VAL A 22 15.78 -1.08 -9.81
CA VAL A 22 17.12 -0.85 -10.37
C VAL A 22 17.59 0.51 -9.88
N SER A 23 18.63 0.54 -9.07
CA SER A 23 19.20 1.79 -8.57
C SER A 23 20.00 2.53 -9.66
N ALA A 24 20.32 3.79 -9.44
CA ALA A 24 21.07 4.62 -10.41
C ALA A 24 22.49 4.10 -10.72
N ASP A 25 23.06 3.33 -9.81
CA ASP A 25 24.36 2.63 -9.93
C ASP A 25 24.24 1.21 -10.52
N GLY A 26 23.01 0.78 -10.87
CA GLY A 26 22.74 -0.47 -11.56
C GLY A 26 22.48 -1.67 -10.64
N VAL A 27 22.41 -1.48 -9.33
CA VAL A 27 22.04 -2.59 -8.41
C VAL A 27 20.58 -2.95 -8.61
N ILE A 28 20.32 -4.24 -8.84
CA ILE A 28 18.98 -4.80 -9.03
C ILE A 28 18.55 -5.50 -7.74
N GLN A 29 17.36 -5.19 -7.27
CA GLN A 29 16.75 -5.79 -6.08
C GLN A 29 15.34 -6.29 -6.39
N ASN A 30 14.95 -7.43 -5.82
CA ASN A 30 13.57 -7.93 -5.87
C ASN A 30 12.69 -7.30 -4.77
N GLU A 31 11.43 -7.73 -4.66
CA GLU A 31 10.46 -7.26 -3.65
C GLU A 31 10.89 -7.51 -2.21
N ASN A 32 11.77 -8.48 -1.98
CA ASN A 32 12.31 -8.80 -0.65
C ASN A 32 13.54 -7.97 -0.28
N GLY A 33 14.11 -7.24 -1.26
CA GLY A 33 15.36 -6.51 -1.11
C GLY A 33 16.61 -7.33 -1.47
N ASP A 34 16.45 -8.58 -1.93
CA ASP A 34 17.56 -9.42 -2.35
C ASP A 34 18.20 -8.84 -3.60
N VAL A 35 19.53 -8.79 -3.62
CA VAL A 35 20.30 -8.33 -4.78
C VAL A 35 20.37 -9.45 -5.81
N LEU A 36 20.05 -9.12 -7.05
CA LEU A 36 20.00 -10.04 -8.18
C LEU A 36 21.00 -9.64 -9.26
N ASP A 37 21.47 -10.62 -10.01
CA ASP A 37 22.12 -10.37 -11.30
C ASP A 37 21.09 -10.11 -12.42
N PRO A 38 21.50 -9.47 -13.54
CA PRO A 38 20.58 -9.14 -14.64
C PRO A 38 19.91 -10.35 -15.29
N ALA A 39 20.58 -11.51 -15.34
CA ALA A 39 20.04 -12.71 -15.98
C ALA A 39 18.91 -13.29 -15.13
N THR A 40 19.09 -13.34 -13.81
CA THR A 40 18.06 -13.77 -12.85
C THR A 40 16.83 -12.87 -12.92
N MET A 41 16.99 -11.55 -12.93
CA MET A 41 15.88 -10.61 -13.12
C MET A 41 15.15 -10.84 -14.45
N THR A 42 15.90 -10.94 -15.55
CA THR A 42 15.35 -11.16 -16.89
C THR A 42 14.55 -12.47 -16.96
N SER A 43 15.10 -13.54 -16.42
CA SER A 43 14.41 -14.84 -16.34
C SER A 43 13.11 -14.74 -15.52
N GLY A 44 13.11 -14.01 -14.41
CA GLY A 44 11.94 -13.78 -13.60
C GLY A 44 10.86 -12.97 -14.34
N VAL A 45 11.25 -11.93 -15.08
CA VAL A 45 10.33 -11.13 -15.92
C VAL A 45 9.70 -12.02 -17.00
N PHE A 46 10.48 -12.81 -17.72
CA PHE A 46 9.96 -13.73 -18.73
C PHE A 46 9.04 -14.80 -18.14
N ALA A 47 9.44 -15.44 -17.05
CA ALA A 47 8.61 -16.46 -16.38
C ALA A 47 7.25 -15.88 -15.93
N TYR A 48 7.26 -14.66 -15.40
CA TYR A 48 6.02 -13.98 -14.98
C TYR A 48 5.14 -13.63 -16.19
N THR A 49 5.72 -13.03 -17.22
CA THR A 49 4.99 -12.65 -18.45
C THR A 49 4.40 -13.87 -19.14
N HIS A 50 5.15 -14.97 -19.21
CA HIS A 50 4.65 -16.22 -19.81
C HIS A 50 3.51 -16.84 -19.01
N ARG A 51 3.57 -16.78 -17.66
CA ARG A 51 2.52 -17.34 -16.78
C ARG A 51 1.21 -16.56 -16.86
N TYR A 52 1.29 -15.26 -17.06
CA TYR A 52 0.16 -14.34 -17.15
C TYR A 52 0.12 -13.73 -18.55
N ALA A 53 -0.02 -14.62 -19.57
CA ALA A 53 -0.03 -14.23 -20.99
C ALA A 53 -0.85 -12.95 -21.21
N ASP A 54 -0.31 -12.05 -22.03
CA ASP A 54 -0.84 -10.74 -22.40
C ASP A 54 -0.63 -9.59 -21.40
N HIS A 55 0.02 -9.80 -20.27
CA HIS A 55 0.35 -8.73 -19.32
C HIS A 55 1.86 -8.47 -19.28
N GLY A 56 2.25 -7.28 -19.74
CA GLY A 56 3.64 -6.84 -19.74
C GLY A 56 4.12 -6.32 -18.38
N TYR A 57 5.27 -5.68 -18.41
CA TYR A 57 5.86 -4.94 -17.28
C TYR A 57 5.81 -3.45 -17.54
N LEU A 58 5.62 -2.68 -16.47
CA LEU A 58 5.79 -1.24 -16.45
C LEU A 58 7.17 -0.90 -15.90
N ALA A 59 7.88 -0.01 -16.58
CA ALA A 59 9.08 0.64 -16.07
C ALA A 59 8.70 2.07 -15.66
N GLN A 60 8.97 2.43 -14.42
CA GLN A 60 8.61 3.73 -13.85
C GLN A 60 9.80 4.32 -13.08
N PRO A 61 9.96 5.65 -13.01
CA PRO A 61 10.90 6.25 -12.07
C PRO A 61 10.60 5.83 -10.64
N ALA A 62 11.64 5.51 -9.88
CA ALA A 62 11.49 5.25 -8.45
C ALA A 62 11.12 6.55 -7.73
N LEU A 63 10.09 6.51 -6.90
CA LEU A 63 9.67 7.64 -6.07
C LEU A 63 10.47 7.65 -4.76
N ALA A 64 10.68 8.86 -4.21
CA ALA A 64 11.19 9.05 -2.87
C ALA A 64 10.03 9.36 -1.91
N PRO A 65 9.97 8.73 -0.71
CA PRO A 65 8.92 9.01 0.27
C PRO A 65 9.04 10.44 0.82
N HIS A 66 7.91 11.00 1.28
CA HIS A 66 7.88 12.28 1.96
C HIS A 66 8.74 12.24 3.23
N ALA A 67 9.46 13.34 3.53
CA ALA A 67 10.39 13.41 4.65
C ALA A 67 9.73 13.10 6.01
N ASP A 68 8.49 13.54 6.23
CA ASP A 68 7.76 13.25 7.47
C ASP A 68 7.41 11.77 7.60
N VAL A 69 7.12 11.07 6.49
CA VAL A 69 6.90 9.61 6.51
C VAL A 69 8.20 8.88 6.84
N VAL A 70 9.31 9.32 6.28
CA VAL A 70 10.65 8.79 6.63
C VAL A 70 10.95 9.03 8.11
N SER A 71 10.69 10.22 8.61
CA SER A 71 10.87 10.56 10.03
C SER A 71 10.02 9.65 10.94
N LEU A 72 8.75 9.45 10.59
CA LEU A 72 7.84 8.63 11.38
C LEU A 72 8.26 7.15 11.42
N THR A 73 8.68 6.60 10.29
CA THR A 73 8.93 5.15 10.15
C THR A 73 10.41 4.77 10.29
N GLY A 74 11.33 5.71 10.06
CA GLY A 74 12.76 5.42 9.95
C GLY A 74 13.12 4.68 8.65
N LEU A 75 12.20 4.61 7.69
CA LEU A 75 12.38 3.84 6.46
C LEU A 75 12.42 4.75 5.23
N THR A 76 13.34 4.47 4.33
CA THR A 76 13.42 5.11 3.00
C THR A 76 12.66 4.34 1.92
N THR A 77 12.10 3.18 2.26
CA THR A 77 11.17 2.44 1.41
C THR A 77 9.80 3.08 1.46
N LEU A 78 9.08 3.05 0.34
CA LEU A 78 7.74 3.64 0.24
C LEU A 78 6.76 2.95 1.17
N SER A 79 6.03 3.75 1.93
CA SER A 79 4.83 3.35 2.65
C SER A 79 3.62 3.89 1.88
N ALA A 80 2.74 3.00 1.40
CA ALA A 80 1.56 3.45 0.66
C ALA A 80 0.36 3.64 1.59
N LEU A 81 -0.33 4.74 1.40
CA LEU A 81 -1.64 4.98 1.97
C LEU A 81 -2.68 4.25 1.12
N ARG A 82 -3.30 3.21 1.65
CA ARG A 82 -4.43 2.55 1.00
C ARG A 82 -5.72 3.28 1.35
N VAL A 83 -6.32 3.90 0.33
CA VAL A 83 -7.60 4.59 0.42
C VAL A 83 -8.65 3.75 -0.28
N VAL A 84 -9.67 3.29 0.45
CA VAL A 84 -10.82 2.61 -0.16
C VAL A 84 -11.89 3.66 -0.44
N THR A 85 -12.29 3.74 -1.70
CA THR A 85 -13.36 4.61 -2.17
C THR A 85 -14.55 3.76 -2.62
N ALA A 86 -15.76 4.25 -2.36
CA ALA A 86 -17.00 3.69 -2.86
C ALA A 86 -17.72 4.77 -3.68
N TYR A 87 -18.29 4.38 -4.82
CA TYR A 87 -19.08 5.28 -5.66
C TYR A 87 -20.54 4.80 -5.69
N ARG A 88 -21.45 5.63 -5.22
CA ARG A 88 -22.86 5.31 -5.16
C ARG A 88 -23.73 6.55 -5.31
N HIS A 89 -24.78 6.46 -6.14
CA HIS A 89 -25.73 7.54 -6.38
C HIS A 89 -25.10 8.87 -6.79
N GLY A 90 -23.97 8.83 -7.53
CA GLY A 90 -23.24 10.03 -7.94
C GLY A 90 -22.35 10.63 -6.87
N HIS A 91 -22.18 9.96 -5.72
CA HIS A 91 -21.35 10.43 -4.61
C HIS A 91 -20.24 9.45 -4.28
N GLU A 92 -19.10 10.01 -3.94
CA GLU A 92 -17.93 9.26 -3.48
C GLU A 92 -17.92 9.18 -1.96
N HIS A 93 -17.52 8.02 -1.45
CA HIS A 93 -17.36 7.75 -0.03
C HIS A 93 -15.99 7.14 0.22
N THR A 94 -15.26 7.65 1.18
CA THR A 94 -14.00 7.02 1.62
C THR A 94 -14.25 6.07 2.77
N ARG A 95 -13.81 4.82 2.64
CA ARG A 95 -13.95 3.77 3.69
C ARG A 95 -13.06 2.57 3.44
N PRO A 96 -12.23 2.12 4.33
CA PRO A 96 -11.42 2.88 5.29
C PRO A 96 -10.15 3.40 4.63
N ALA A 97 -9.32 4.17 5.36
CA ALA A 97 -7.96 4.47 4.95
C ALA A 97 -6.95 3.90 5.96
N ARG A 98 -5.80 3.45 5.46
CA ARG A 98 -4.69 2.96 6.28
C ARG A 98 -3.35 3.19 5.63
N LEU A 99 -2.36 3.55 6.41
CA LEU A 99 -0.98 3.57 5.97
C LEU A 99 -0.41 2.16 6.12
N LYS A 100 0.16 1.62 5.05
CA LYS A 100 0.89 0.36 5.03
C LYS A 100 2.37 0.67 5.17
N ILE A 101 3.06 0.02 6.11
CA ILE A 101 4.47 0.26 6.41
C ILE A 101 5.24 -1.03 6.13
N PRO A 102 6.22 -1.01 5.22
CA PRO A 102 7.00 -2.20 4.89
C PRO A 102 7.83 -2.68 6.08
N ALA A 103 8.16 -3.96 6.09
CA ALA A 103 9.17 -4.48 7.00
C ALA A 103 10.57 -3.97 6.59
N PRO A 104 11.52 -3.88 7.52
CA PRO A 104 12.90 -3.52 7.22
C PRO A 104 13.50 -4.39 6.12
N GLY A 105 14.18 -3.77 5.16
CA GLY A 105 14.83 -4.46 4.06
C GLY A 105 13.89 -4.83 2.89
N ARG A 106 12.57 -4.86 3.08
CA ARG A 106 11.63 -5.12 1.99
C ARG A 106 11.35 -3.87 1.16
N LEU A 107 11.15 -4.08 -0.14
CA LEU A 107 10.85 -3.00 -1.08
C LEU A 107 9.33 -2.81 -1.33
N THR A 108 8.50 -3.72 -0.78
CA THR A 108 7.03 -3.66 -0.90
C THR A 108 6.37 -3.67 0.48
N ASP A 109 5.24 -3.00 0.58
CA ASP A 109 4.49 -2.79 1.82
C ASP A 109 3.30 -3.76 1.99
N ASN A 110 3.33 -4.89 1.29
CA ASN A 110 2.26 -5.87 1.37
C ASN A 110 2.15 -6.45 2.78
N PHE A 111 0.96 -6.34 3.36
CA PHE A 111 0.73 -6.67 4.76
C PHE A 111 0.85 -8.17 5.04
N HIS A 112 0.43 -9.06 4.14
CA HIS A 112 0.48 -10.53 4.26
C HIS A 112 0.18 -11.07 5.66
N GLY A 113 -0.76 -10.45 6.36
CA GLY A 113 -1.06 -10.80 7.74
C GLY A 113 0.07 -10.44 8.73
N GLY A 114 0.98 -9.53 8.40
CA GLY A 114 2.09 -9.12 9.25
C GLY A 114 3.23 -10.14 9.40
N VAL A 115 3.18 -11.24 8.63
CA VAL A 115 4.12 -12.38 8.76
C VAL A 115 5.57 -11.98 8.58
N TRP A 116 5.83 -10.91 7.84
CA TRP A 116 7.19 -10.41 7.59
C TRP A 116 7.56 -9.18 8.41
N GLY A 117 6.77 -8.86 9.45
CA GLY A 117 6.96 -7.66 10.25
C GLY A 117 6.45 -6.38 9.60
N THR A 118 5.66 -6.49 8.52
CA THR A 118 4.92 -5.35 7.96
C THR A 118 3.87 -4.86 8.94
N LEU A 119 3.75 -3.55 9.05
CA LEU A 119 2.80 -2.90 9.96
C LEU A 119 1.76 -2.12 9.16
N ALA A 120 0.65 -1.83 9.80
CA ALA A 120 -0.35 -0.92 9.27
C ALA A 120 -0.88 -0.03 10.38
N THR A 121 -1.36 1.17 10.05
CA THR A 121 -2.07 2.05 10.97
C THR A 121 -3.29 2.62 10.28
N GLY A 122 -4.41 2.66 10.98
CA GLY A 122 -5.62 3.30 10.49
C GLY A 122 -5.45 4.81 10.42
N VAL A 123 -6.23 5.45 9.57
CA VAL A 123 -6.24 6.90 9.42
C VAL A 123 -7.64 7.42 9.69
N ASP A 124 -7.75 8.36 10.58
CA ASP A 124 -8.99 9.11 10.81
C ASP A 124 -9.31 9.94 9.56
N LEU A 125 -10.46 9.67 8.96
CA LEU A 125 -10.86 10.30 7.71
C LEU A 125 -11.13 11.80 7.82
N ALA A 126 -11.47 12.28 9.02
CA ALA A 126 -11.79 13.70 9.22
C ALA A 126 -10.54 14.58 9.24
N ASN A 127 -9.45 14.06 9.80
CA ASN A 127 -8.28 14.89 10.13
C ASN A 127 -6.93 14.29 9.72
N GLY A 128 -6.90 13.07 9.16
CA GLY A 128 -5.66 12.42 8.73
C GLY A 128 -4.78 11.88 9.88
N ARG A 129 -5.31 11.78 11.09
CA ARG A 129 -4.55 11.30 12.24
C ARG A 129 -4.44 9.78 12.24
N LEU A 130 -3.25 9.31 12.54
CA LEU A 130 -2.91 7.90 12.61
C LEU A 130 -3.41 7.29 13.93
N SER A 131 -3.89 6.04 13.87
CA SER A 131 -4.15 5.20 15.04
C SER A 131 -2.87 4.51 15.52
N GLU A 132 -2.99 3.57 16.45
CA GLU A 132 -1.90 2.67 16.79
C GLU A 132 -1.49 1.82 15.58
N LEU A 133 -0.23 1.42 15.56
CA LEU A 133 0.28 0.43 14.62
C LEU A 133 -0.32 -0.93 14.92
N VAL A 134 -0.65 -1.64 13.86
CA VAL A 134 -1.16 -3.00 13.92
C VAL A 134 -0.23 -3.91 13.16
N GLY A 135 0.24 -4.97 13.81
CA GLY A 135 0.91 -6.10 13.21
C GLY A 135 0.11 -7.37 13.46
N LEU A 136 0.06 -8.28 12.49
CA LEU A 136 -0.53 -9.59 12.71
C LEU A 136 0.59 -10.58 13.00
N PHE A 137 0.49 -11.19 14.17
CA PHE A 137 1.44 -12.20 14.64
C PHE A 137 0.79 -13.57 14.64
N ARG A 138 1.54 -14.60 14.30
CA ARG A 138 1.09 -15.99 14.40
C ARG A 138 2.00 -16.77 15.34
N PRO A 139 1.82 -16.68 16.65
CA PRO A 139 2.47 -17.59 17.58
C PRO A 139 1.83 -18.98 17.43
N GLY A 140 2.56 -19.92 16.84
CA GLY A 140 1.99 -21.23 16.49
C GLY A 140 0.95 -21.12 15.37
N ASN A 141 -0.27 -21.61 15.61
CA ASN A 141 -1.38 -21.59 14.63
C ASN A 141 -2.40 -20.48 14.86
N GLU A 142 -2.22 -19.65 15.88
CA GLU A 142 -3.17 -18.60 16.23
C GLU A 142 -2.78 -17.29 15.56
N LEU A 143 -3.78 -16.55 15.08
CA LEU A 143 -3.63 -15.22 14.54
C LEU A 143 -3.86 -14.20 15.66
N VAL A 144 -2.81 -13.55 16.14
CA VAL A 144 -2.88 -12.51 17.15
C VAL A 144 -2.65 -11.14 16.52
N ILE A 145 -3.55 -10.20 16.79
CA ILE A 145 -3.38 -8.79 16.44
C ILE A 145 -2.58 -8.12 17.53
N GLU A 146 -1.40 -7.63 17.19
CA GLU A 146 -0.58 -6.83 18.10
C GLU A 146 -0.78 -5.35 17.77
N ARG A 147 -0.95 -4.53 18.81
CA ARG A 147 -1.02 -3.07 18.72
C ARG A 147 0.18 -2.43 19.38
N ARG A 148 0.72 -1.40 18.76
CA ARG A 148 1.88 -0.67 19.25
C ARG A 148 1.69 0.83 19.05
N ALA A 149 1.97 1.62 20.09
CA ALA A 149 1.96 3.08 19.99
C ALA A 149 3.17 3.62 19.22
N GLN A 150 4.33 2.93 19.31
CA GLN A 150 5.61 3.38 18.76
C GLN A 150 6.06 2.48 17.62
N HIS A 151 6.70 3.09 16.62
CA HIS A 151 7.33 2.35 15.51
C HIS A 151 8.64 1.71 15.98
N PRO A 152 8.86 0.41 15.73
CA PRO A 152 9.99 -0.33 16.31
C PRO A 152 11.37 0.12 15.81
N ILE A 153 11.46 0.79 14.66
CA ILE A 153 12.74 1.26 14.11
C ILE A 153 13.00 2.70 14.52
N SER A 154 12.06 3.61 14.24
CA SER A 154 12.25 5.02 14.56
C SER A 154 12.09 5.35 16.04
N GLY A 155 11.39 4.50 16.81
CA GLY A 155 11.02 4.78 18.20
C GLY A 155 9.94 5.86 18.34
N HIS A 156 9.49 6.48 17.23
CA HIS A 156 8.50 7.54 17.29
C HIS A 156 7.12 7.01 17.60
N THR A 157 6.37 7.75 18.39
CA THR A 157 4.94 7.52 18.60
C THR A 157 4.21 7.86 17.30
N ILE A 158 3.43 6.88 16.80
CA ILE A 158 2.64 6.99 15.55
C ILE A 158 1.23 7.48 15.85
N ALA A 159 0.61 6.92 16.89
CA ALA A 159 -0.76 7.26 17.26
C ALA A 159 -0.94 8.77 17.51
N GLY A 160 -1.97 9.36 16.91
CA GLY A 160 -2.28 10.78 16.99
C GLY A 160 -1.44 11.68 16.08
N ARG A 161 -0.42 11.15 15.38
CA ARG A 161 0.34 11.94 14.39
C ARG A 161 -0.50 12.13 13.14
N GLU A 162 -0.37 13.30 12.54
CA GLU A 162 -1.08 13.64 11.30
C GLU A 162 -0.23 13.27 10.09
N LEU A 163 -0.85 12.65 9.09
CA LEU A 163 -0.20 12.35 7.83
C LEU A 163 0.00 13.62 7.00
N PRO A 164 1.20 13.84 6.43
CA PRO A 164 1.38 14.92 5.45
C PRO A 164 0.48 14.64 4.23
N LEU A 165 0.09 15.70 3.54
CA LEU A 165 -0.65 15.62 2.27
C LEU A 165 -1.96 14.81 2.33
N TRP A 166 -2.52 14.59 3.53
CA TRP A 166 -3.71 13.76 3.74
C TRP A 166 -4.88 14.14 2.81
N ARG A 167 -5.24 15.43 2.78
CA ARG A 167 -6.35 15.92 1.96
C ARG A 167 -6.09 15.72 0.47
N GLU A 168 -4.88 16.02 0.01
CA GLU A 168 -4.46 15.80 -1.37
C GLU A 168 -4.58 14.32 -1.77
N ALA A 169 -4.19 13.41 -0.88
CA ALA A 169 -4.29 11.97 -1.14
C ALA A 169 -5.74 11.49 -1.29
N ILE A 170 -6.66 11.99 -0.46
CA ILE A 170 -8.09 11.68 -0.54
C ILE A 170 -8.69 12.25 -1.82
N ASP A 171 -8.42 13.52 -2.13
CA ASP A 171 -8.92 14.16 -3.34
C ASP A 171 -8.41 13.47 -4.61
N LEU A 172 -7.15 13.03 -4.59
CA LEU A 172 -6.58 12.26 -5.70
C LEU A 172 -7.29 10.91 -5.88
N ALA A 173 -7.55 10.19 -4.78
CA ALA A 173 -8.28 8.91 -4.83
C ALA A 173 -9.71 9.07 -5.34
N HIS A 174 -10.41 10.13 -4.94
CA HIS A 174 -11.76 10.44 -5.44
C HIS A 174 -11.74 10.80 -6.92
N ARG A 175 -10.85 11.67 -7.36
CA ARG A 175 -10.72 11.99 -8.81
C ARG A 175 -10.41 10.74 -9.64
N ALA A 176 -9.56 9.86 -9.12
CA ALA A 176 -9.26 8.59 -9.81
C ALA A 176 -10.49 7.69 -9.88
N HIS A 177 -11.28 7.58 -8.79
CA HIS A 177 -12.51 6.76 -8.80
C HIS A 177 -13.57 7.31 -9.75
N ALA A 178 -13.70 8.62 -9.88
CA ALA A 178 -14.65 9.26 -10.79
C ALA A 178 -14.44 8.87 -12.25
N LEU A 179 -13.24 8.45 -12.63
CA LEU A 179 -12.93 7.88 -13.95
C LEU A 179 -13.46 6.44 -14.12
N HIS A 180 -13.91 5.80 -13.04
CA HIS A 180 -14.39 4.42 -13.02
C HIS A 180 -15.81 4.29 -12.40
N PRO A 181 -16.81 5.04 -12.88
CA PRO A 181 -18.12 5.19 -12.22
C PRO A 181 -18.94 3.88 -12.19
N ARG A 182 -18.52 2.87 -12.95
CA ARG A 182 -19.18 1.54 -12.97
C ARG A 182 -18.63 0.58 -11.91
N THR A 183 -17.59 0.97 -11.19
CA THR A 183 -16.98 0.13 -10.16
C THR A 183 -17.47 0.60 -8.80
N ALA A 184 -18.19 -0.25 -8.09
CA ALA A 184 -18.81 0.12 -6.81
C ALA A 184 -17.77 0.48 -5.73
N THR A 185 -16.64 -0.23 -5.68
CA THR A 185 -15.56 0.05 -4.73
C THR A 185 -14.19 -0.14 -5.37
N LEU A 186 -13.25 0.74 -5.04
CA LEU A 186 -11.84 0.66 -5.44
C LEU A 186 -10.95 0.94 -4.23
N ALA A 187 -9.80 0.30 -4.19
CA ALA A 187 -8.75 0.64 -3.24
C ALA A 187 -7.53 1.17 -3.99
N TRP A 188 -7.13 2.37 -3.65
CA TRP A 188 -6.02 3.10 -4.23
C TRP A 188 -4.81 3.01 -3.31
N ASP A 189 -3.66 2.65 -3.85
CA ASP A 189 -2.39 2.79 -3.15
C ASP A 189 -1.78 4.13 -3.53
N VAL A 190 -1.83 5.08 -2.61
CA VAL A 190 -1.33 6.44 -2.77
C VAL A 190 -0.02 6.58 -2.01
N VAL A 191 1.04 6.94 -2.70
CA VAL A 191 2.32 7.27 -2.08
C VAL A 191 2.38 8.76 -1.79
N LEU A 192 2.75 9.09 -0.55
CA LEU A 192 3.10 10.44 -0.14
C LEU A 192 4.58 10.63 -0.45
N SER A 193 4.88 11.34 -1.53
CA SER A 193 6.24 11.50 -2.05
C SER A 193 6.77 12.92 -1.88
N THR A 194 8.06 13.11 -2.12
CA THR A 194 8.67 14.44 -2.19
C THR A 194 8.12 15.33 -3.31
N ALA A 195 7.44 14.72 -4.29
CA ALA A 195 6.82 15.42 -5.42
C ALA A 195 5.28 15.58 -5.27
N GLY A 196 4.72 15.28 -4.09
CA GLY A 196 3.28 15.25 -3.85
C GLY A 196 2.71 13.84 -3.83
N CYS A 197 1.38 13.73 -3.90
CA CYS A 197 0.68 12.44 -3.88
C CYS A 197 0.70 11.77 -5.25
N VAL A 198 1.02 10.47 -5.28
CA VAL A 198 1.04 9.66 -6.52
C VAL A 198 0.28 8.35 -6.30
N ILE A 199 -0.70 8.05 -7.14
CA ILE A 199 -1.31 6.71 -7.19
C ILE A 199 -0.35 5.76 -7.89
N ILE A 200 0.02 4.69 -7.19
CA ILE A 200 0.90 3.66 -7.74
C ILE A 200 0.15 2.38 -8.12
N ASP A 201 -1.06 2.17 -7.60
CA ASP A 201 -1.88 1.00 -7.89
C ASP A 201 -3.36 1.26 -7.59
N GLY A 202 -4.26 0.56 -8.33
CA GLY A 202 -5.68 0.56 -8.12
C GLY A 202 -6.24 -0.87 -8.11
N ASN A 203 -6.97 -1.23 -7.06
CA ASN A 203 -7.41 -2.59 -6.81
C ASN A 203 -8.93 -2.71 -6.75
N THR A 204 -9.53 -3.56 -7.59
CA THR A 204 -10.95 -3.94 -7.50
C THR A 204 -11.19 -5.03 -6.46
N ARG A 205 -10.20 -5.90 -6.25
CA ARG A 205 -10.21 -6.95 -5.21
C ARG A 205 -9.27 -6.54 -4.08
N TRP A 206 -9.77 -5.77 -3.14
CA TRP A 206 -8.97 -5.29 -2.01
C TRP A 206 -9.25 -6.09 -0.73
N GLY A 207 -8.18 -6.50 -0.08
CA GLY A 207 -8.29 -7.27 1.17
C GLY A 207 -8.83 -6.42 2.32
N VAL A 208 -9.83 -6.93 3.04
CA VAL A 208 -10.48 -6.24 4.17
C VAL A 208 -9.74 -6.43 5.50
N GLY A 209 -8.99 -7.52 5.65
CA GLY A 209 -8.42 -7.95 6.94
C GLY A 209 -7.56 -6.89 7.63
N ALA A 210 -6.58 -6.32 6.95
CA ALA A 210 -5.74 -5.26 7.52
C ALA A 210 -6.54 -4.00 7.88
N GLY A 211 -7.55 -3.63 7.07
CA GLY A 211 -8.44 -2.51 7.36
C GLY A 211 -9.25 -2.75 8.63
N GLN A 212 -9.85 -3.92 8.77
CA GLN A 212 -10.60 -4.31 9.97
C GLN A 212 -9.70 -4.38 11.21
N ALA A 213 -8.48 -4.92 11.06
CA ALA A 213 -7.52 -4.94 12.15
C ALA A 213 -7.13 -3.53 12.63
N CYS A 214 -6.94 -2.57 11.72
CA CYS A 214 -6.67 -1.17 12.07
C CYS A 214 -7.86 -0.50 12.75
N LEU A 215 -9.08 -0.76 12.28
CA LEU A 215 -10.30 -0.18 12.84
C LEU A 215 -10.70 -0.82 14.18
N GLY A 216 -10.32 -2.08 14.41
CA GLY A 216 -10.80 -2.87 15.55
C GLY A 216 -12.23 -3.37 15.38
N GLU A 217 -12.83 -3.24 14.20
CA GLU A 217 -14.20 -3.64 13.90
C GLU A 217 -14.35 -4.21 12.48
N GLY A 218 -15.41 -4.97 12.26
CA GLY A 218 -15.75 -5.53 10.95
C GLY A 218 -16.31 -4.47 9.99
N LEU A 219 -16.00 -4.58 8.72
CA LEU A 219 -16.50 -3.66 7.68
C LEU A 219 -17.91 -3.97 7.19
N ARG A 220 -18.47 -5.14 7.57
CA ARG A 220 -19.80 -5.56 7.12
C ARG A 220 -20.90 -4.53 7.40
N PRO A 221 -21.04 -3.93 8.59
CA PRO A 221 -22.07 -2.93 8.85
C PRO A 221 -21.96 -1.69 7.95
N THR A 222 -20.72 -1.28 7.66
CA THR A 222 -20.46 -0.13 6.80
C THR A 222 -20.79 -0.42 5.33
N LEU A 223 -20.35 -1.59 4.83
CA LEU A 223 -20.63 -2.01 3.45
C LEU A 223 -22.12 -2.31 3.24
N ALA A 224 -22.80 -2.91 4.20
CA ALA A 224 -24.24 -3.17 4.14
C ALA A 224 -25.07 -1.88 4.08
N ARG A 225 -24.66 -0.81 4.74
CA ARG A 225 -25.30 0.51 4.60
C ARG A 225 -25.08 1.15 3.22
N LEU A 226 -23.90 0.96 2.65
CA LEU A 226 -23.57 1.52 1.34
C LEU A 226 -24.23 0.70 0.20
N PHE A 227 -24.31 -0.59 0.36
CA PHE A 227 -24.74 -1.52 -0.67
C PHE A 227 -25.75 -2.55 -0.11
N PRO A 228 -26.92 -2.11 0.37
CA PRO A 228 -27.89 -3.00 1.01
C PRO A 228 -28.37 -4.14 0.09
N GLU A 229 -28.37 -3.93 -1.22
CA GLU A 229 -28.76 -4.93 -2.21
C GLU A 229 -27.90 -6.20 -2.22
N TYR A 230 -26.71 -6.18 -1.64
CA TYR A 230 -25.83 -7.35 -1.55
C TYR A 230 -25.87 -8.04 -0.18
N TRP A 231 -26.69 -7.54 0.79
CA TRP A 231 -26.63 -7.99 2.17
C TRP A 231 -28.00 -8.35 2.76
N GLY A 232 -29.04 -8.38 1.90
CA GLY A 232 -30.40 -8.76 2.24
C GLY A 232 -30.59 -10.27 2.46
#